data_283c055534fd9529020ea1249ab0adf5
#
_entry.id   283c055534fd9529020ea1249ab0adf5
#
_cell.length_a   1.000
_cell.length_b   1.000
_cell.length_c   1.000
_cell.angle_alpha   90.00
_cell.angle_beta   90.00
_cell.angle_gamma   90.00
#
_symmetry.space_group_name_H-M   'P 1'
#
loop_
_entity.id
_entity.type
_entity.pdbx_description
1 polymer ?
#
loop_
_entity_poly.entity_id
_entity_poly.type
_entity_poly.pdbx_seq_one_letter_code
_entity_poly.pdbx_strand_id
1 'polypeptide(L)'
;GSSSSSGSGGPGVASNSTGAWLWDDSVDRWWYCNADKTYTVSNWQYIGNSWFYFDAQGYMVTGWQYINNNWYYMNSDGYMLTGWQWINNHWYCLHNPNGQMLTGWIQSNGKWYYCDSSGAMLTNTRTPDGYYVDGNGVWQQ
;
A
#
# COMPACT_ATOMS: atom_id res chain seq x y z
N GLY A 1 26.34 22.76 -2.47
CA GLY A 1 25.77 22.98 -2.54
C GLY A 1 25.06 23.41 -3.08
N SER A 2 25.20 23.44 -3.20
CA SER A 2 24.66 23.80 -3.42
C SER A 2 23.80 23.86 -3.91
N SER A 3 23.59 23.72 -4.17
CA SER A 3 22.86 23.77 -4.55
C SER A 3 21.95 23.74 -4.66
N SER A 4 21.90 23.67 -4.55
CA SER A 4 21.13 23.60 -4.65
C SER A 4 20.19 23.85 -4.73
N SER A 5 20.20 24.06 -4.53
CA SER A 5 19.20 24.51 -4.63
C SER A 5 18.27 24.34 -5.52
N SER A 6 18.19 23.82 -6.11
CA SER A 6 17.34 23.66 -7.19
C SER A 6 15.91 23.47 -6.93
N GLY A 7 15.44 23.76 -5.81
CA GLY A 7 14.04 23.76 -5.57
C GLY A 7 13.39 22.43 -5.38
N SER A 8 14.15 21.38 -5.34
CA SER A 8 13.54 20.12 -4.97
C SER A 8 13.52 20.08 -3.47
N GLY A 9 12.44 20.40 -2.89
CA GLY A 9 12.29 20.37 -1.46
C GLY A 9 11.10 19.56 -1.06
N GLY A 10 10.93 19.41 0.22
CA GLY A 10 9.85 18.62 0.77
C GLY A 10 8.54 19.38 0.85
N PRO A 11 7.55 18.76 1.50
CA PRO A 11 6.25 19.37 1.64
C PRO A 11 6.30 20.72 2.31
N GLY A 12 5.57 21.63 1.76
CA GLY A 12 5.54 22.98 2.27
C GLY A 12 6.52 23.93 1.61
N VAL A 13 7.38 23.42 0.74
CA VAL A 13 8.29 24.27 -0.01
C VAL A 13 7.52 24.95 -1.12
N ALA A 14 7.70 26.26 -1.26
CA ALA A 14 7.05 27.00 -2.32
C ALA A 14 7.51 26.45 -3.67
N SER A 15 6.56 26.18 -4.53
CA SER A 15 6.84 25.61 -5.84
C SER A 15 5.99 26.29 -6.88
N ASN A 16 6.54 26.40 -8.08
CA ASN A 16 5.78 26.90 -9.22
C ASN A 16 4.92 25.80 -9.84
N SER A 17 5.16 24.54 -9.45
CA SER A 17 4.39 23.43 -9.95
C SER A 17 3.31 23.08 -8.95
N THR A 18 2.07 23.05 -9.41
CA THR A 18 0.94 22.65 -8.59
C THR A 18 0.15 21.61 -9.35
N GLY A 19 -0.62 20.79 -8.60
CA GLY A 19 -1.35 19.69 -9.22
C GLY A 19 -0.41 18.67 -9.84
N ALA A 20 0.75 18.44 -9.24
CA ALA A 20 1.74 17.55 -9.81
C ALA A 20 2.58 16.90 -8.72
N TRP A 21 3.23 15.80 -9.10
CA TRP A 21 4.14 15.08 -8.22
C TRP A 21 5.50 15.77 -8.21
N LEU A 22 6.06 15.92 -7.03
CA LEU A 22 7.37 16.55 -6.85
C LEU A 22 8.29 15.60 -6.10
N TRP A 23 9.58 15.66 -6.42
CA TRP A 23 10.60 14.82 -5.83
C TRP A 23 11.42 15.60 -4.81
N ASP A 24 11.68 15.00 -3.66
CA ASP A 24 12.52 15.60 -2.63
C ASP A 24 13.84 14.82 -2.53
N ASP A 25 14.92 15.44 -2.96
CA ASP A 25 16.24 14.82 -2.93
C ASP A 25 16.75 14.56 -1.52
N SER A 26 16.28 15.32 -0.55
CA SER A 26 16.76 15.19 0.82
C SER A 26 16.39 13.86 1.43
N VAL A 27 15.23 13.34 1.06
CA VAL A 27 14.73 12.09 1.64
C VAL A 27 14.48 11.04 0.57
N ASP A 28 14.73 11.36 -0.70
CA ASP A 28 14.50 10.46 -1.84
C ASP A 28 13.06 9.96 -1.85
N ARG A 29 12.12 10.89 -1.73
CA ARG A 29 10.71 10.56 -1.68
C ARG A 29 9.91 11.49 -2.56
N TRP A 30 8.74 11.01 -2.99
CA TRP A 30 7.79 11.79 -3.76
C TRP A 30 6.72 12.38 -2.86
N TRP A 31 6.22 13.53 -3.23
CA TRP A 31 5.06 14.14 -2.57
C TRP A 31 4.23 14.85 -3.61
N TYR A 32 2.95 15.06 -3.33
CA TYR A 32 2.04 15.66 -4.29
C TYR A 32 1.66 17.05 -3.84
N CYS A 33 1.87 18.03 -4.72
CA CYS A 33 1.50 19.42 -4.45
C CYS A 33 0.14 19.71 -5.09
N ASN A 34 -0.85 20.00 -4.27
CA ASN A 34 -2.18 20.32 -4.78
C ASN A 34 -2.20 21.66 -5.51
N ALA A 35 -3.28 21.91 -6.26
CA ALA A 35 -3.38 23.14 -7.03
C ALA A 35 -3.38 24.39 -6.16
N ASP A 36 -3.77 24.26 -4.90
CA ASP A 36 -3.75 25.37 -3.96
C ASP A 36 -2.46 25.41 -3.13
N LYS A 37 -1.46 24.65 -3.56
CA LYS A 37 -0.15 24.57 -2.90
C LYS A 37 -0.19 23.93 -1.52
N THR A 38 -1.17 23.07 -1.30
CA THR A 38 -1.24 22.30 -0.08
C THR A 38 -0.84 20.86 -0.37
N TYR A 39 -0.71 20.08 0.68
CA TYR A 39 -0.36 18.67 0.55
C TYR A 39 -1.06 17.87 1.64
N THR A 40 -1.30 16.59 1.35
CA THR A 40 -1.97 15.70 2.28
C THR A 40 -0.95 15.12 3.24
N VAL A 41 -1.32 15.02 4.51
CA VAL A 41 -0.47 14.41 5.53
C VAL A 41 -1.31 13.39 6.31
N SER A 42 -0.69 12.26 6.65
CA SER A 42 -1.33 11.20 7.43
C SER A 42 -2.72 10.86 6.90
N ASN A 43 -2.86 10.81 5.59
CA ASN A 43 -4.17 10.62 4.99
C ASN A 43 -4.03 10.09 3.57
N TRP A 44 -5.17 9.68 3.02
CA TRP A 44 -5.24 9.19 1.65
C TRP A 44 -5.62 10.31 0.71
N GLN A 45 -5.13 10.22 -0.51
CA GLN A 45 -5.52 11.16 -1.56
C GLN A 45 -5.70 10.40 -2.87
N TYR A 46 -6.79 10.70 -3.57
CA TYR A 46 -7.10 10.07 -4.85
C TYR A 46 -6.52 10.92 -5.97
N ILE A 47 -5.53 10.38 -6.68
CA ILE A 47 -4.82 11.13 -7.72
C ILE A 47 -4.68 10.23 -8.94
N GLY A 48 -5.08 10.73 -10.10
CA GLY A 48 -4.91 10.00 -11.34
C GLY A 48 -5.54 8.62 -11.35
N ASN A 49 -6.72 8.51 -10.77
CA ASN A 49 -7.48 7.26 -10.71
C ASN A 49 -6.84 6.21 -9.80
N SER A 50 -6.02 6.65 -8.85
CA SER A 50 -5.37 5.73 -7.90
C SER A 50 -5.30 6.36 -6.53
N TRP A 51 -5.27 5.52 -5.51
CA TRP A 51 -5.14 5.98 -4.14
C TRP A 51 -3.69 5.97 -3.70
N PHE A 52 -3.31 7.04 -3.03
CA PHE A 52 -1.97 7.17 -2.44
C PHE A 52 -2.09 7.57 -0.99
N TYR A 53 -1.18 7.10 -0.16
CA TYR A 53 -1.18 7.46 1.23
C TYR A 53 0.07 8.29 1.54
N PHE A 54 -0.11 9.35 2.33
CA PHE A 54 0.96 10.26 2.70
C PHE A 54 1.19 10.19 4.20
N ASP A 55 2.46 10.19 4.60
CA ASP A 55 2.82 10.10 6.01
C ASP A 55 2.67 11.46 6.70
N ALA A 56 3.10 11.51 7.97
CA ALA A 56 2.95 12.75 8.75
C ALA A 56 3.75 13.92 8.18
N GLN A 57 4.76 13.63 7.38
CA GLN A 57 5.54 14.65 6.71
C GLN A 57 4.96 15.03 5.36
N GLY A 58 4.00 14.28 4.87
CA GLY A 58 3.39 14.55 3.57
C GLY A 58 4.04 13.83 2.41
N TYR A 59 4.92 12.88 2.66
CA TYR A 59 5.58 12.11 1.60
C TYR A 59 4.80 10.85 1.28
N MET A 60 4.82 10.48 0.01
CA MET A 60 4.18 9.26 -0.45
C MET A 60 4.89 8.05 0.15
N VAL A 61 4.11 7.13 0.71
CA VAL A 61 4.67 5.92 1.31
C VAL A 61 4.53 4.75 0.34
N THR A 62 5.39 3.76 0.52
CA THR A 62 5.35 2.53 -0.28
C THR A 62 5.52 1.35 0.66
N GLY A 63 5.14 0.15 0.16
CA GLY A 63 5.25 -1.04 0.96
C GLY A 63 4.13 -1.14 1.99
N TRP A 64 4.36 -1.94 3.02
CA TRP A 64 3.35 -2.17 4.04
C TRP A 64 3.23 -0.96 4.96
N GLN A 65 1.98 -0.52 5.16
CA GLN A 65 1.68 0.60 6.05
C GLN A 65 0.53 0.21 6.97
N TYR A 66 0.73 0.45 8.26
CA TYR A 66 -0.30 0.17 9.26
C TYR A 66 -1.11 1.44 9.50
N ILE A 67 -2.38 1.42 9.06
CA ILE A 67 -3.24 2.62 9.06
C ILE A 67 -4.61 2.22 9.58
N ASN A 68 -5.12 2.96 10.56
CA ASN A 68 -6.47 2.72 11.09
C ASN A 68 -6.71 1.27 11.49
N ASN A 69 -5.70 0.66 12.12
CA ASN A 69 -5.77 -0.72 12.58
C ASN A 69 -5.84 -1.74 11.43
N ASN A 70 -5.45 -1.32 10.24
CA ASN A 70 -5.43 -2.19 9.07
C ASN A 70 -4.11 -2.02 8.32
N TRP A 71 -3.68 -3.09 7.67
CA TRP A 71 -2.48 -3.04 6.86
C TRP A 71 -2.84 -2.79 5.40
N TYR A 72 -2.09 -1.91 4.77
CA TYR A 72 -2.25 -1.59 3.36
C TYR A 72 -0.91 -1.76 2.67
N TYR A 73 -0.94 -2.13 1.42
CA TYR A 73 0.29 -2.32 0.67
C TYR A 73 0.31 -1.44 -0.55
N MET A 74 1.35 -0.64 -0.67
CA MET A 74 1.59 0.20 -1.84
C MET A 74 2.80 -0.35 -2.58
N ASN A 75 2.71 -0.38 -3.92
CA ASN A 75 3.84 -0.86 -4.72
C ASN A 75 4.95 0.19 -4.76
N SER A 76 6.01 -0.08 -5.52
CA SER A 76 7.13 0.86 -5.59
C SER A 76 6.74 2.20 -6.19
N ASP A 77 5.64 2.25 -6.92
CA ASP A 77 5.10 3.50 -7.46
C ASP A 77 4.19 4.22 -6.49
N GLY A 78 3.85 3.58 -5.38
CA GLY A 78 2.97 4.15 -4.37
C GLY A 78 1.51 3.84 -4.57
N TYR A 79 1.15 3.09 -5.60
CA TYR A 79 -0.24 2.74 -5.85
C TYR A 79 -0.74 1.74 -4.83
N MET A 80 -1.90 2.02 -4.25
CA MET A 80 -2.53 1.06 -3.35
C MET A 80 -3.01 -0.14 -4.15
N LEU A 81 -2.55 -1.31 -3.76
CA LEU A 81 -2.91 -2.55 -4.44
C LEU A 81 -4.13 -3.16 -3.76
N THR A 82 -4.87 -3.93 -4.53
CA THR A 82 -6.05 -4.66 -4.03
C THR A 82 -6.03 -6.07 -4.59
N GLY A 83 -6.77 -6.96 -3.93
CA GLY A 83 -6.83 -8.34 -4.39
C GLY A 83 -5.58 -9.11 -4.03
N TRP A 84 -5.35 -10.21 -4.73
CA TRP A 84 -4.22 -11.06 -4.47
C TRP A 84 -2.94 -10.46 -5.03
N GLN A 85 -1.92 -10.38 -4.17
CA GLN A 85 -0.62 -9.83 -4.55
C GLN A 85 0.48 -10.74 -4.05
N TRP A 86 1.48 -10.98 -4.92
CA TRP A 86 2.65 -11.78 -4.56
C TRP A 86 3.70 -10.87 -3.95
N ILE A 87 3.92 -11.01 -2.63
CA ILE A 87 4.80 -10.14 -1.87
C ILE A 87 5.67 -10.98 -0.96
N ASN A 88 6.98 -10.74 -0.98
CA ASN A 88 7.91 -11.42 -0.07
C ASN A 88 7.77 -12.95 -0.10
N ASN A 89 7.55 -13.49 -1.29
CA ASN A 89 7.42 -14.93 -1.51
C ASN A 89 6.14 -15.51 -0.87
N HIS A 90 5.16 -14.67 -0.64
CA HIS A 90 3.87 -15.09 -0.09
C HIS A 90 2.74 -14.35 -0.77
N TRP A 91 1.59 -14.98 -0.81
CA TRP A 91 0.39 -14.34 -1.32
C TRP A 91 -0.32 -13.61 -0.20
N TYR A 92 -0.70 -12.39 -0.48
CA TYR A 92 -1.51 -11.58 0.45
C TYR A 92 -2.78 -11.15 -0.26
N CYS A 93 -3.89 -11.17 0.47
CA CYS A 93 -5.17 -10.76 -0.09
C CYS A 93 -5.57 -9.41 0.49
N LEU A 94 -5.80 -8.47 -0.39
CA LEU A 94 -6.19 -7.12 0.00
C LEU A 94 -7.63 -6.89 -0.43
N HIS A 95 -8.37 -6.21 0.42
CA HIS A 95 -9.76 -5.93 0.15
C HIS A 95 -9.90 -5.03 -1.08
N ASN A 96 -10.96 -5.26 -1.86
CA ASN A 96 -11.26 -4.43 -3.00
C ASN A 96 -12.68 -3.87 -2.81
N PRO A 97 -12.87 -2.55 -2.87
CA PRO A 97 -11.89 -1.52 -3.26
C PRO A 97 -11.08 -0.91 -2.12
N ASN A 98 -11.29 -1.34 -0.88
CA ASN A 98 -10.68 -0.67 0.27
C ASN A 98 -9.17 -0.83 0.34
N GLY A 99 -8.65 -2.01 -0.01
CA GLY A 99 -7.21 -2.25 0.01
C GLY A 99 -6.65 -2.76 1.32
N GLN A 100 -7.49 -2.95 2.31
CA GLN A 100 -7.02 -3.44 3.62
C GLN A 100 -6.64 -4.92 3.54
N MET A 101 -5.58 -5.29 4.24
CA MET A 101 -5.14 -6.68 4.27
C MET A 101 -6.18 -7.54 5.00
N LEU A 102 -6.52 -8.64 4.37
CA LEU A 102 -7.47 -9.59 4.93
C LEU A 102 -6.73 -10.78 5.53
N THR A 103 -7.30 -11.34 6.58
CA THR A 103 -6.75 -12.54 7.22
C THR A 103 -7.86 -13.53 7.46
N GLY A 104 -7.49 -14.77 7.73
CA GLY A 104 -8.46 -15.82 7.95
C GLY A 104 -9.04 -16.31 6.64
N TRP A 105 -10.26 -16.81 6.70
CA TRP A 105 -10.90 -17.40 5.53
C TRP A 105 -11.38 -16.33 4.55
N ILE A 106 -11.03 -16.52 3.28
CA ILE A 106 -11.36 -15.58 2.22
C ILE A 106 -11.93 -16.37 1.06
N GLN A 107 -13.12 -16.02 0.60
CA GLN A 107 -13.71 -16.67 -0.56
C GLN A 107 -13.36 -15.90 -1.83
N SER A 108 -12.84 -16.63 -2.82
CA SER A 108 -12.47 -16.05 -4.11
C SER A 108 -12.74 -17.08 -5.20
N ASN A 109 -13.45 -16.67 -6.25
CA ASN A 109 -13.76 -17.56 -7.38
C ASN A 109 -14.36 -18.90 -6.95
N GLY A 110 -15.19 -18.86 -5.90
CA GLY A 110 -15.82 -20.10 -5.42
C GLY A 110 -14.92 -20.99 -4.60
N LYS A 111 -13.72 -20.51 -4.27
CA LYS A 111 -12.76 -21.29 -3.47
C LYS A 111 -12.44 -20.55 -2.19
N TRP A 112 -11.99 -21.30 -1.19
CA TRP A 112 -11.64 -20.72 0.10
C TRP A 112 -10.14 -20.76 0.30
N TYR A 113 -9.61 -19.66 0.76
CA TYR A 113 -8.19 -19.50 1.07
C TYR A 113 -8.05 -19.07 2.51
N TYR A 114 -6.93 -19.41 3.11
CA TYR A 114 -6.68 -19.05 4.50
C TYR A 114 -5.40 -18.25 4.62
N CYS A 115 -5.50 -17.08 5.24
CA CYS A 115 -4.35 -16.24 5.53
C CYS A 115 -4.14 -16.23 7.04
N ASP A 116 -2.88 -16.30 7.46
CA ASP A 116 -2.57 -16.30 8.88
C ASP A 116 -2.71 -14.90 9.47
N SER A 117 -2.35 -14.75 10.75
CA SER A 117 -2.50 -13.46 11.42
C SER A 117 -1.59 -12.39 10.82
N SER A 118 -0.56 -12.79 10.12
CA SER A 118 0.31 -11.86 9.40
C SER A 118 -0.22 -11.51 8.02
N GLY A 119 -1.21 -12.29 7.55
CA GLY A 119 -1.79 -12.08 6.24
C GLY A 119 -1.26 -12.99 5.15
N ALA A 120 -0.25 -13.79 5.44
CA ALA A 120 0.34 -14.67 4.44
C ALA A 120 -0.55 -15.88 4.20
N MET A 121 -0.86 -16.12 2.93
CA MET A 121 -1.70 -17.26 2.58
C MET A 121 -0.96 -18.56 2.84
N LEU A 122 -1.63 -19.47 3.52
CA LEU A 122 -1.08 -20.80 3.81
C LEU A 122 -1.24 -21.71 2.60
N THR A 123 -0.24 -22.53 2.37
CA THR A 123 -0.27 -23.53 1.30
C THR A 123 0.42 -24.80 1.80
N ASN A 124 -0.04 -25.94 1.30
CA ASN A 124 0.56 -27.22 1.63
C ASN A 124 0.70 -27.43 3.14
N THR A 125 -0.28 -26.96 3.91
CA THR A 125 -0.20 -27.02 5.35
C THR A 125 -1.60 -27.05 5.94
N ARG A 126 -1.67 -27.32 7.23
CA ARG A 126 -2.95 -27.32 7.93
C ARG A 126 -3.13 -26.00 8.66
N THR A 127 -4.35 -25.47 8.60
CA THR A 127 -4.68 -24.23 9.29
C THR A 127 -4.84 -24.49 10.79
N PRO A 128 -4.72 -23.45 11.62
CA PRO A 128 -4.97 -23.59 13.07
C PRO A 128 -6.42 -23.90 13.40
N ASP A 129 -7.29 -23.82 12.42
CA ASP A 129 -8.70 -24.21 12.58
C ASP A 129 -8.92 -25.70 12.36
N GLY A 130 -7.90 -26.41 11.91
CA GLY A 130 -7.99 -27.84 11.68
C GLY A 130 -8.29 -28.24 10.25
N TYR A 131 -8.18 -27.30 9.32
CA TYR A 131 -8.43 -27.57 7.92
C TYR A 131 -7.13 -27.64 7.14
N TYR A 132 -7.18 -28.24 5.98
CA TYR A 132 -5.99 -28.41 5.15
C TYR A 132 -6.13 -27.60 3.87
N VAL A 133 -5.06 -26.94 3.47
CA VAL A 133 -5.00 -26.21 2.21
C VAL A 133 -3.89 -26.84 1.35
N ASP A 134 -4.15 -26.94 0.06
CA ASP A 134 -3.19 -27.56 -0.86
C ASP A 134 -2.09 -26.56 -1.26
N GLY A 135 -1.28 -26.95 -2.24
CA GLY A 135 -0.20 -26.10 -2.71
C GLY A 135 -0.67 -24.81 -3.37
N ASN A 136 -1.93 -24.74 -3.71
CA ASN A 136 -2.53 -23.51 -4.24
C ASN A 136 -3.16 -22.66 -3.16
N GLY A 137 -3.23 -23.21 -1.94
CA GLY A 137 -3.89 -22.50 -0.85
C GLY A 137 -5.38 -22.75 -0.77
N VAL A 138 -5.91 -23.62 -1.63
CA VAL A 138 -7.35 -23.89 -1.67
C VAL A 138 -7.73 -24.86 -0.56
N TRP A 139 -8.79 -24.53 0.14
CA TRP A 139 -9.30 -25.39 1.20
C TRP A 139 -9.75 -26.74 0.62
N GLN A 140 -9.30 -27.80 1.27
CA GLN A 140 -9.65 -29.15 0.89
C GLN A 140 -10.74 -29.68 1.83
N GLN A 141 -11.77 -30.17 1.25
CA GLN A 141 -12.88 -30.75 2.03
C GLN A 141 -12.68 -32.23 2.30
#